data_a91216979d6b0ae101571189ad647103
#
_entry.id   a91216979d6b0ae101571189ad647103
#
_cell.length_a   1.000
_cell.length_b   1.000
_cell.length_c   1.000
_cell.angle_alpha   90.00
_cell.angle_beta   90.00
_cell.angle_gamma   90.00
#
_symmetry.space_group_name_H-M   'P 1'
#
loop_
_entity.id
_entity.type
_entity.pdbx_description
1 polymer ?
#
loop_
_entity_poly.entity_id
_entity_poly.type
_entity_poly.pdbx_seq_one_letter_code
_entity_poly.pdbx_strand_id
1 'polypeptide(L)'
;MGITSAWSISAHDDAFIAAMAPRLLPLIAAEQENPIARERWDRWQREPLPDFRTWWKPGVRTCQEEAEAVHSFHELTASGEHVQKMYDGLSPEDDFSLITDVWEQVDDAQDIFLSVHTKEYALRSFFHAIGPVRAALFPGWCGNFLLTHAEVRATLPAVERALGFTPGERAVAEEQDWLDYPGSDEESVLDGPLRIWRQAAANGRGLCGVSVVIY
;
A
#
# COMPACT_ATOMS: atom_id res chain seq x y z
N MET A 1 19.03 -7.74 12.33
CA MET A 1 17.63 -7.50 12.76
C MET A 1 16.78 -7.56 11.51
N GLY A 2 15.65 -8.28 11.53
CA GLY A 2 14.72 -8.32 10.40
C GLY A 2 13.81 -7.09 10.46
N ILE A 3 13.50 -6.51 9.30
CA ILE A 3 12.47 -5.49 9.15
C ILE A 3 11.12 -6.21 9.22
N THR A 4 10.16 -5.67 9.96
CA THR A 4 8.74 -6.05 9.88
C THR A 4 7.98 -4.84 9.37
N SER A 5 7.19 -5.03 8.32
CA SER A 5 6.36 -3.99 7.73
C SER A 5 4.88 -4.29 7.93
N ALA A 6 4.07 -3.25 7.96
CA ALA A 6 2.63 -3.35 7.98
C ALA A 6 2.02 -2.45 6.88
N TRP A 7 1.04 -2.98 6.18
CA TRP A 7 0.13 -2.18 5.36
C TRP A 7 -1.29 -2.41 5.84
N SER A 8 -1.94 -1.32 6.23
CA SER A 8 -3.32 -1.34 6.70
C SER A 8 -4.20 -0.42 5.88
N ILE A 9 -5.47 -0.80 5.74
CA ILE A 9 -6.56 0.04 5.25
C ILE A 9 -7.69 -0.10 6.24
N SER A 10 -8.03 0.97 6.95
CA SER A 10 -9.04 0.96 8.02
C SER A 10 -10.17 1.93 7.73
N ALA A 11 -11.39 1.55 8.13
CA ALA A 11 -12.60 2.32 7.92
C ALA A 11 -12.96 3.12 9.18
N HIS A 12 -13.20 4.41 9.01
CA HIS A 12 -13.46 5.35 10.08
C HIS A 12 -14.64 6.27 9.73
N ASP A 13 -15.21 6.94 10.73
CA ASP A 13 -16.17 8.01 10.48
C ASP A 13 -15.48 9.28 9.92
N ASP A 14 -16.26 10.15 9.29
CA ASP A 14 -15.73 11.39 8.71
C ASP A 14 -15.20 12.38 9.76
N ALA A 15 -15.57 12.26 11.03
CA ALA A 15 -15.05 13.09 12.11
C ALA A 15 -13.59 12.70 12.42
N PHE A 16 -13.30 11.40 12.48
CA PHE A 16 -11.93 10.89 12.60
C PHE A 16 -11.10 11.32 11.39
N ILE A 17 -11.60 11.11 10.16
CA ILE A 17 -10.91 11.53 8.93
C ILE A 17 -10.57 13.02 8.95
N ALA A 18 -11.52 13.87 9.36
CA ALA A 18 -11.31 15.31 9.46
C ALA A 18 -10.25 15.70 10.53
N ALA A 19 -10.21 14.98 11.64
CA ALA A 19 -9.21 15.19 12.68
C ALA A 19 -7.80 14.78 12.23
N MET A 20 -7.70 13.72 11.39
CA MET A 20 -6.44 13.22 10.85
C MET A 20 -5.91 14.03 9.68
N ALA A 21 -6.78 14.65 8.88
CA ALA A 21 -6.42 15.30 7.63
C ALA A 21 -5.29 16.34 7.76
N PRO A 22 -5.29 17.27 8.75
CA PRO A 22 -4.21 18.24 8.89
C PRO A 22 -2.83 17.64 9.16
N ARG A 23 -2.78 16.44 9.69
CA ARG A 23 -1.55 15.74 10.05
C ARG A 23 -1.04 14.81 8.95
N LEU A 24 -1.91 13.98 8.37
CA LEU A 24 -1.51 12.94 7.44
C LEU A 24 -1.45 13.42 5.98
N LEU A 25 -2.41 14.25 5.53
CA LEU A 25 -2.44 14.68 4.12
C LEU A 25 -1.20 15.47 3.68
N PRO A 26 -0.62 16.40 4.49
CA PRO A 26 0.61 17.07 4.11
C PRO A 26 1.80 16.12 3.92
N LEU A 27 1.89 15.06 4.72
CA LEU A 27 2.97 14.07 4.62
C LEU A 27 2.84 13.24 3.34
N ILE A 28 1.63 12.80 3.02
CA ILE A 28 1.34 12.07 1.76
C ILE A 28 1.65 12.97 0.56
N ALA A 29 1.25 14.24 0.61
CA ALA A 29 1.53 15.21 -0.45
C ALA A 29 3.04 15.44 -0.62
N ALA A 30 3.80 15.57 0.47
CA ALA A 30 5.24 15.74 0.43
C ALA A 30 5.95 14.53 -0.22
N GLU A 31 5.50 13.31 0.07
CA GLU A 31 5.99 12.09 -0.61
C GLU A 31 5.65 12.09 -2.10
N GLN A 32 4.42 12.43 -2.44
CA GLN A 32 3.95 12.48 -3.82
C GLN A 32 4.66 13.56 -4.64
N GLU A 33 5.04 14.68 -4.02
CA GLU A 33 5.74 15.80 -4.65
C GLU A 33 7.27 15.59 -4.69
N ASN A 34 7.79 14.60 -3.98
CA ASN A 34 9.23 14.29 -3.97
C ASN A 34 9.68 13.90 -5.40
N PRO A 35 10.61 14.66 -6.00
CA PRO A 35 11.03 14.42 -7.39
C PRO A 35 11.68 13.04 -7.58
N ILE A 36 12.38 12.52 -6.57
CA ILE A 36 13.01 11.19 -6.62
C ILE A 36 11.93 10.11 -6.60
N ALA A 37 10.92 10.25 -5.75
CA ALA A 37 9.80 9.30 -5.68
C ALA A 37 8.99 9.31 -6.99
N ARG A 38 8.78 10.47 -7.58
CA ARG A 38 8.13 10.61 -8.90
C ARG A 38 8.95 9.98 -10.02
N GLU A 39 10.26 10.20 -10.05
CA GLU A 39 11.14 9.57 -11.05
C GLU A 39 11.09 8.05 -10.96
N ARG A 40 11.11 7.49 -9.74
CA ARG A 40 10.95 6.05 -9.50
C ARG A 40 9.59 5.51 -9.97
N TRP A 41 8.52 6.26 -9.69
CA TRP A 41 7.18 5.93 -10.18
C TRP A 41 7.12 5.94 -11.70
N ASP A 42 7.60 6.99 -12.35
CA ASP A 42 7.63 7.13 -13.80
C ASP A 42 8.50 6.06 -14.47
N ARG A 43 9.59 5.67 -13.81
CA ARG A 43 10.43 4.56 -14.28
C ARG A 43 9.66 3.26 -14.25
N TRP A 44 9.02 2.93 -13.13
CA TRP A 44 8.20 1.72 -13.01
C TRP A 44 7.03 1.68 -14.00
N GLN A 45 6.44 2.84 -14.33
CA GLN A 45 5.40 2.92 -15.37
C GLN A 45 5.92 2.57 -16.78
N ARG A 46 7.18 2.81 -17.07
CA ARG A 46 7.78 2.64 -18.40
C ARG A 46 8.56 1.35 -18.57
N GLU A 47 9.18 0.86 -17.52
CA GLU A 47 10.09 -0.27 -17.54
C GLU A 47 9.43 -1.47 -16.82
N PRO A 48 9.13 -2.57 -17.54
CA PRO A 48 8.59 -3.76 -16.91
C PRO A 48 9.62 -4.36 -15.96
N LEU A 49 9.16 -4.79 -14.79
CA LEU A 49 10.00 -5.52 -13.85
C LEU A 49 10.17 -6.97 -14.32
N PRO A 50 11.35 -7.56 -14.14
CA PRO A 50 11.52 -9.00 -14.35
C PRO A 50 10.71 -9.79 -13.32
N ASP A 51 10.48 -11.09 -13.61
CA ASP A 51 9.84 -12.01 -12.68
C ASP A 51 10.55 -11.98 -11.31
N PHE A 52 9.81 -11.70 -10.22
CA PHE A 52 10.36 -11.56 -8.88
C PHE A 52 11.17 -12.80 -8.44
N ARG A 53 10.83 -13.99 -8.94
CA ARG A 53 11.55 -15.23 -8.68
C ARG A 53 12.99 -15.21 -9.17
N THR A 54 13.35 -14.25 -10.01
CA THR A 54 14.72 -14.06 -10.52
C THR A 54 15.51 -13.03 -9.74
N TRP A 55 14.87 -12.14 -8.96
CA TRP A 55 15.53 -11.00 -8.31
C TRP A 55 16.69 -11.38 -7.38
N TRP A 56 16.57 -12.53 -6.71
CA TRP A 56 17.51 -12.98 -5.67
C TRP A 56 18.22 -14.30 -6.00
N LYS A 57 18.09 -14.81 -7.24
CA LYS A 57 18.71 -16.09 -7.61
C LYS A 57 20.23 -15.91 -7.78
N PRO A 58 21.07 -16.59 -6.97
CA PRO A 58 22.51 -16.62 -7.20
C PRO A 58 22.82 -17.17 -8.59
N GLY A 59 23.61 -16.46 -9.38
CA GLY A 59 24.05 -16.91 -10.70
C GLY A 59 23.15 -16.57 -11.88
N VAL A 60 21.94 -16.08 -11.65
CA VAL A 60 21.15 -15.40 -12.69
C VAL A 60 21.73 -13.98 -12.81
N ARG A 61 22.47 -13.70 -13.90
CA ARG A 61 22.90 -12.34 -14.22
C ARG A 61 21.68 -11.56 -14.69
N THR A 62 20.99 -10.92 -13.78
CA THR A 62 20.15 -9.78 -14.11
C THR A 62 21.06 -8.75 -14.78
N CYS A 63 20.69 -8.22 -15.93
CA CYS A 63 21.46 -7.11 -16.49
C CYS A 63 21.40 -5.93 -15.51
N GLN A 64 22.36 -5.03 -15.60
CA GLN A 64 22.45 -3.89 -14.65
C GLN A 64 21.15 -3.06 -14.67
N GLU A 65 20.54 -2.87 -15.83
CA GLU A 65 19.29 -2.12 -16.00
C GLU A 65 18.11 -2.77 -15.25
N GLU A 66 17.98 -4.10 -15.32
CA GLU A 66 16.97 -4.84 -14.55
C GLU A 66 17.18 -4.73 -13.04
N ALA A 67 18.43 -4.84 -12.59
CA ALA A 67 18.77 -4.68 -11.17
C ALA A 67 18.45 -3.26 -10.65
N GLU A 68 18.73 -2.25 -11.46
CA GLU A 68 18.39 -0.86 -11.16
C GLU A 68 16.87 -0.62 -11.15
N ALA A 69 16.12 -1.24 -12.07
CA ALA A 69 14.65 -1.15 -12.10
C ALA A 69 14.04 -1.78 -10.84
N VAL A 70 14.50 -2.98 -10.46
CA VAL A 70 14.08 -3.66 -9.23
C VAL A 70 14.44 -2.83 -7.99
N HIS A 71 15.65 -2.32 -7.90
CA HIS A 71 16.06 -1.47 -6.78
C HIS A 71 15.20 -0.19 -6.69
N SER A 72 14.99 0.48 -7.82
CA SER A 72 14.12 1.67 -7.90
C SER A 72 12.68 1.37 -7.44
N PHE A 73 12.13 0.23 -7.83
CA PHE A 73 10.81 -0.21 -7.39
C PHE A 73 10.78 -0.54 -5.88
N HIS A 74 11.84 -1.15 -5.34
CA HIS A 74 11.94 -1.41 -3.91
C HIS A 74 11.96 -0.13 -3.09
N GLU A 75 12.69 0.87 -3.54
CA GLU A 75 12.75 2.18 -2.90
C GLU A 75 11.42 2.96 -3.04
N LEU A 76 10.70 2.80 -4.16
CA LEU A 76 9.38 3.40 -4.37
C LEU A 76 8.32 2.83 -3.40
N THR A 77 8.38 1.52 -3.17
CA THR A 77 7.38 0.78 -2.37
C THR A 77 7.81 0.55 -0.93
N ALA A 78 8.94 1.09 -0.52
CA ALA A 78 9.30 1.21 0.89
C ALA A 78 8.35 2.20 1.60
N SER A 79 8.31 2.14 2.92
CA SER A 79 7.55 3.13 3.70
C SER A 79 8.05 4.53 3.38
N GLY A 80 7.12 5.46 3.12
CA GLY A 80 7.45 6.85 2.84
C GLY A 80 8.17 7.50 4.03
N GLU A 81 9.20 8.29 3.76
CA GLU A 81 10.05 8.89 4.80
C GLU A 81 9.25 9.72 5.81
N HIS A 82 8.27 10.50 5.32
CA HIS A 82 7.50 11.41 6.18
C HIS A 82 6.47 10.65 7.03
N VAL A 83 5.76 9.69 6.44
CA VAL A 83 4.81 8.83 7.16
C VAL A 83 5.55 7.95 8.16
N GLN A 84 6.73 7.41 7.78
CA GLN A 84 7.56 6.61 8.69
C GLN A 84 8.07 7.46 9.87
N LYS A 85 8.56 8.68 9.63
CA LYS A 85 9.00 9.57 10.71
C LYS A 85 7.88 9.90 11.68
N MET A 86 6.66 10.08 11.18
CA MET A 86 5.50 10.27 12.03
C MET A 86 5.25 9.03 12.90
N TYR A 87 5.29 7.84 12.30
CA TYR A 87 5.15 6.58 13.03
C TYR A 87 6.25 6.39 14.09
N ASP A 88 7.49 6.76 13.78
CA ASP A 88 8.64 6.63 14.68
C ASP A 88 8.67 7.67 15.81
N GLY A 89 7.72 8.61 15.86
CA GLY A 89 7.71 9.69 16.83
C GLY A 89 8.82 10.72 16.64
N LEU A 90 9.29 10.91 15.40
CA LEU A 90 10.41 11.79 15.05
C LEU A 90 9.96 13.12 14.41
N SER A 91 8.67 13.34 14.23
CA SER A 91 8.14 14.61 13.75
C SER A 91 7.83 15.56 14.89
N PRO A 92 8.08 16.88 14.78
CA PRO A 92 7.76 17.86 15.83
C PRO A 92 6.27 17.94 16.19
N GLU A 93 5.41 17.41 15.34
CA GLU A 93 3.96 17.36 15.51
C GLU A 93 3.48 16.01 16.04
N ASP A 94 4.40 15.20 16.54
CA ASP A 94 4.16 13.83 16.93
C ASP A 94 3.31 13.70 18.16
N ASP A 95 2.19 13.10 17.87
CA ASP A 95 1.51 12.22 18.80
C ASP A 95 1.68 10.78 18.25
N PHE A 96 2.53 9.98 18.88
CA PHE A 96 2.71 8.55 18.60
C PHE A 96 1.38 7.79 18.57
N SER A 97 0.37 8.32 19.23
CA SER A 97 -1.00 7.81 19.24
C SER A 97 -1.63 7.75 17.85
N LEU A 98 -1.17 8.54 16.86
CA LEU A 98 -1.88 8.71 15.61
C LEU A 98 -2.04 7.39 14.80
N ILE A 99 -0.99 6.60 14.67
CA ILE A 99 -1.06 5.32 13.93
C ILE A 99 -1.60 4.21 14.81
N THR A 100 -1.31 4.23 16.11
CA THR A 100 -1.96 3.38 17.10
C THR A 100 -3.47 3.65 17.12
N ASP A 101 -3.88 4.91 17.11
CA ASP A 101 -5.28 5.30 17.03
C ASP A 101 -5.96 4.81 15.74
N VAL A 102 -5.26 4.83 14.59
CA VAL A 102 -5.77 4.29 13.32
C VAL A 102 -6.09 2.79 13.42
N TRP A 103 -5.31 2.05 14.22
CA TRP A 103 -5.49 0.60 14.35
C TRP A 103 -6.34 0.21 15.57
N GLU A 104 -6.23 0.94 16.68
CA GLU A 104 -6.92 0.65 17.93
C GLU A 104 -8.37 1.17 17.95
N GLN A 105 -8.71 2.19 17.14
CA GLN A 105 -10.07 2.71 17.02
C GLN A 105 -10.91 1.98 15.95
N VAL A 106 -10.51 0.80 15.54
CA VAL A 106 -11.32 -0.06 14.68
C VAL A 106 -12.18 -0.95 15.54
N ASP A 107 -13.48 -0.66 15.57
CA ASP A 107 -14.46 -1.36 16.42
C ASP A 107 -14.73 -2.80 15.98
N ASP A 108 -14.49 -3.13 14.70
CA ASP A 108 -14.73 -4.44 14.11
C ASP A 108 -13.54 -4.89 13.26
N ALA A 109 -13.11 -6.14 13.42
CA ALA A 109 -12.06 -6.73 12.57
C ALA A 109 -12.43 -6.71 11.08
N GLN A 110 -13.70 -6.59 10.73
CA GLN A 110 -14.15 -6.39 9.35
C GLN A 110 -13.88 -4.98 8.82
N ASP A 111 -13.74 -3.99 9.68
CA ASP A 111 -13.48 -2.59 9.31
C ASP A 111 -11.99 -2.30 9.06
N ILE A 112 -11.17 -3.34 9.02
CA ILE A 112 -9.75 -3.23 8.67
C ILE A 112 -9.32 -4.33 7.69
N PHE A 113 -8.43 -3.97 6.77
CA PHE A 113 -7.51 -4.86 6.09
C PHE A 113 -6.12 -4.60 6.69
N LEU A 114 -5.44 -5.64 7.16
CA LEU A 114 -4.10 -5.55 7.73
C LEU A 114 -3.24 -6.71 7.21
N SER A 115 -2.10 -6.37 6.64
CA SER A 115 -1.09 -7.33 6.18
C SER A 115 0.26 -6.99 6.80
N VAL A 116 0.83 -7.91 7.59
CA VAL A 116 2.06 -7.74 8.37
C VAL A 116 3.06 -8.81 7.99
N HIS A 117 4.22 -8.42 7.50
CA HIS A 117 5.24 -9.35 7.04
C HIS A 117 6.63 -9.02 7.57
N THR A 118 7.36 -10.06 8.00
CA THR A 118 8.77 -9.95 8.37
C THR A 118 9.65 -10.12 7.14
N LYS A 119 10.56 -9.19 6.91
CA LYS A 119 11.50 -9.09 5.78
C LYS A 119 10.86 -8.80 4.43
N GLU A 120 9.56 -8.55 4.37
CA GLU A 120 8.81 -8.28 3.16
C GLU A 120 7.90 -7.06 3.35
N TYR A 121 7.37 -6.52 2.24
CA TYR A 121 6.44 -5.40 2.23
C TYR A 121 5.17 -5.81 1.47
N ALA A 122 4.03 -5.83 2.15
CA ALA A 122 2.73 -6.17 1.57
C ALA A 122 2.40 -5.28 0.36
N LEU A 123 2.61 -3.97 0.51
CA LEU A 123 2.39 -3.02 -0.58
C LEU A 123 3.25 -3.32 -1.82
N ARG A 124 4.49 -3.76 -1.63
CA ARG A 124 5.42 -4.11 -2.72
C ARG A 124 4.90 -5.31 -3.51
N SER A 125 4.53 -6.39 -2.82
CA SER A 125 3.95 -7.57 -3.45
C SER A 125 2.67 -7.23 -4.21
N PHE A 126 1.78 -6.50 -3.56
CA PHE A 126 0.54 -6.03 -4.16
C PHE A 126 0.77 -5.22 -5.44
N PHE A 127 1.63 -4.19 -5.40
CA PHE A 127 1.91 -3.37 -6.57
C PHE A 127 2.56 -4.15 -7.70
N HIS A 128 3.49 -5.05 -7.36
CA HIS A 128 4.08 -5.94 -8.36
C HIS A 128 3.03 -6.83 -9.02
N ALA A 129 2.16 -7.44 -8.22
CA ALA A 129 1.13 -8.36 -8.70
C ALA A 129 0.11 -7.69 -9.63
N ILE A 130 -0.35 -6.47 -9.28
CA ILE A 130 -1.35 -5.76 -10.10
C ILE A 130 -0.74 -4.96 -11.26
N GLY A 131 0.55 -4.65 -11.19
CA GLY A 131 1.29 -3.85 -12.17
C GLY A 131 0.97 -2.35 -12.14
N PRO A 132 1.80 -1.53 -12.82
CA PRO A 132 1.76 -0.08 -12.70
C PRO A 132 0.45 0.55 -13.21
N VAL A 133 -0.14 0.01 -14.27
CA VAL A 133 -1.39 0.55 -14.85
C VAL A 133 -2.56 0.45 -13.87
N ARG A 134 -2.67 -0.68 -13.16
CA ARG A 134 -3.71 -0.89 -12.15
C ARG A 134 -3.39 -0.14 -10.85
N ALA A 135 -2.13 -0.11 -10.43
CA ALA A 135 -1.68 0.64 -9.27
C ALA A 135 -1.97 2.15 -9.38
N ALA A 136 -1.87 2.72 -10.58
CA ALA A 136 -2.20 4.13 -10.85
C ALA A 136 -3.69 4.48 -10.66
N LEU A 137 -4.57 3.51 -10.51
CA LEU A 137 -5.98 3.73 -10.22
C LEU A 137 -6.29 3.90 -8.72
N PHE A 138 -5.32 3.60 -7.85
CA PHE A 138 -5.47 3.83 -6.42
C PHE A 138 -5.24 5.30 -6.06
N PRO A 139 -6.02 5.85 -5.13
CA PRO A 139 -5.81 7.21 -4.63
C PRO A 139 -4.62 7.29 -3.69
N GLY A 140 -4.14 8.51 -3.44
CA GLY A 140 -3.04 8.78 -2.54
C GLY A 140 -1.68 8.47 -3.15
N TRP A 141 -0.74 8.02 -2.33
CA TRP A 141 0.61 7.71 -2.75
C TRP A 141 1.14 6.44 -2.07
N CYS A 142 1.51 5.46 -2.88
CA CYS A 142 2.13 4.20 -2.43
C CYS A 142 1.45 3.60 -1.19
N GLY A 143 0.12 3.36 -1.29
CA GLY A 143 -0.66 2.74 -0.22
C GLY A 143 -1.02 3.66 0.95
N ASN A 144 -0.53 4.90 0.96
CA ASN A 144 -0.88 5.92 1.95
C ASN A 144 -1.96 6.85 1.39
N PHE A 145 -3.08 6.94 2.07
CA PHE A 145 -4.20 7.82 1.70
C PHE A 145 -5.12 8.07 2.89
N LEU A 146 -5.86 9.16 2.81
CA LEU A 146 -6.92 9.49 3.75
C LEU A 146 -8.12 10.02 2.96
N LEU A 147 -9.26 9.34 3.06
CA LEU A 147 -10.43 9.59 2.24
C LEU A 147 -11.67 9.74 3.11
N THR A 148 -12.45 10.80 2.88
CA THR A 148 -13.81 10.91 3.39
C THR A 148 -14.73 9.86 2.75
N HIS A 149 -15.88 9.59 3.36
CA HIS A 149 -16.89 8.70 2.75
C HIS A 149 -17.25 9.12 1.31
N ALA A 150 -17.37 10.42 1.04
CA ALA A 150 -17.67 10.92 -0.30
C ALA A 150 -16.55 10.56 -1.32
N GLU A 151 -15.28 10.66 -0.91
CA GLU A 151 -14.13 10.28 -1.73
C GLU A 151 -14.01 8.76 -1.89
N VAL A 152 -14.32 7.98 -0.86
CA VAL A 152 -14.39 6.51 -0.96
C VAL A 152 -15.39 6.10 -2.04
N ARG A 153 -16.59 6.68 -2.04
CA ARG A 153 -17.59 6.41 -3.10
C ARG A 153 -17.14 6.87 -4.47
N ALA A 154 -16.46 8.01 -4.56
CA ALA A 154 -15.96 8.54 -5.84
C ALA A 154 -14.81 7.69 -6.41
N THR A 155 -13.96 7.12 -5.55
CA THR A 155 -12.79 6.31 -5.96
C THR A 155 -13.12 4.83 -6.15
N LEU A 156 -14.19 4.30 -5.54
CA LEU A 156 -14.59 2.89 -5.62
C LEU A 156 -14.62 2.35 -7.07
N PRO A 157 -15.20 3.03 -8.07
CA PRO A 157 -15.19 2.51 -9.45
C PRO A 157 -13.78 2.36 -10.04
N ALA A 158 -12.81 3.18 -9.61
CA ALA A 158 -11.43 3.07 -10.03
C ALA A 158 -10.74 1.87 -9.38
N VAL A 159 -10.96 1.68 -8.07
CA VAL A 159 -10.44 0.53 -7.33
C VAL A 159 -11.06 -0.78 -7.82
N GLU A 160 -12.35 -0.80 -8.14
CA GLU A 160 -12.99 -1.96 -8.77
C GLU A 160 -12.39 -2.30 -10.14
N ARG A 161 -12.03 -1.32 -10.95
CA ARG A 161 -11.30 -1.57 -12.20
C ARG A 161 -9.88 -2.07 -11.96
N ALA A 162 -9.20 -1.55 -10.93
CA ALA A 162 -7.85 -2.00 -10.56
C ALA A 162 -7.82 -3.47 -10.16
N LEU A 163 -8.82 -3.94 -9.41
CA LEU A 163 -8.89 -5.28 -8.84
C LEU A 163 -9.95 -6.19 -9.50
N GLY A 164 -10.65 -5.69 -10.52
CA GLY A 164 -11.58 -6.47 -11.34
C GLY A 164 -10.87 -7.32 -12.38
N PHE A 165 -10.25 -8.40 -11.92
CA PHE A 165 -9.54 -9.33 -12.78
C PHE A 165 -10.47 -10.25 -13.54
N THR A 166 -10.16 -10.53 -14.80
CA THR A 166 -10.62 -11.77 -15.44
C THR A 166 -9.94 -12.98 -14.79
N PRO A 167 -10.48 -14.21 -14.92
CA PRO A 167 -9.84 -15.40 -14.34
C PRO A 167 -8.37 -15.58 -14.75
N GLY A 168 -8.02 -15.25 -15.99
CA GLY A 168 -6.64 -15.34 -16.47
C GLY A 168 -5.73 -14.27 -15.87
N GLU A 169 -6.20 -13.01 -15.77
CA GLU A 169 -5.44 -11.94 -15.11
C GLU A 169 -5.27 -12.22 -13.61
N ARG A 170 -6.31 -12.78 -12.96
CA ARG A 170 -6.24 -13.14 -11.55
C ARG A 170 -5.16 -14.20 -11.32
N ALA A 171 -5.11 -15.24 -12.11
CA ALA A 171 -4.10 -16.29 -12.02
C ALA A 171 -2.68 -15.72 -12.19
N VAL A 172 -2.48 -14.77 -13.12
CA VAL A 172 -1.19 -14.09 -13.30
C VAL A 172 -0.85 -13.23 -12.08
N ALA A 173 -1.81 -12.47 -11.52
CA ALA A 173 -1.58 -11.65 -10.34
C ALA A 173 -1.24 -12.51 -9.11
N GLU A 174 -1.95 -13.60 -8.89
CA GLU A 174 -1.65 -14.58 -7.83
C GLU A 174 -0.26 -15.20 -7.98
N GLU A 175 0.17 -15.51 -9.21
CA GLU A 175 1.51 -16.02 -9.47
C GLU A 175 2.62 -14.99 -9.17
N GLN A 176 2.29 -13.70 -9.26
CA GLN A 176 3.21 -12.58 -8.97
C GLN A 176 3.11 -12.05 -7.53
N ASP A 177 2.14 -12.50 -6.75
CA ASP A 177 2.05 -12.22 -5.31
C ASP A 177 2.89 -13.25 -4.54
N TRP A 178 4.05 -12.80 -4.01
CA TRP A 178 4.93 -13.69 -3.25
C TRP A 178 4.58 -13.82 -1.77
N LEU A 179 3.54 -13.14 -1.31
CA LEU A 179 3.04 -13.24 0.05
C LEU A 179 1.93 -14.29 0.19
N ASP A 180 1.27 -14.63 -0.91
CA ASP A 180 0.27 -15.69 -0.92
C ASP A 180 0.98 -17.06 -0.96
N TYR A 181 1.02 -17.72 0.19
CA TYR A 181 1.59 -19.06 0.31
C TYR A 181 0.55 -20.05 0.87
N PRO A 182 0.60 -21.32 0.44
CA PRO A 182 -0.37 -22.32 0.88
C PRO A 182 -0.39 -22.49 2.40
N GLY A 183 -1.57 -22.27 3.01
CA GLY A 183 -1.79 -22.39 4.44
C GLY A 183 -1.68 -21.08 5.22
N SER A 184 -1.55 -19.94 4.55
CA SER A 184 -1.77 -18.65 5.18
C SER A 184 -3.25 -18.46 5.51
N ASP A 185 -3.57 -18.11 6.75
CA ASP A 185 -4.90 -17.67 7.17
C ASP A 185 -5.09 -16.15 6.97
N GLU A 186 -4.09 -15.45 6.42
CA GLU A 186 -4.15 -14.02 6.16
C GLU A 186 -4.97 -13.72 4.89
N GLU A 187 -5.73 -12.64 4.95
CA GLU A 187 -6.47 -12.15 3.80
C GLU A 187 -5.50 -11.68 2.69
N SER A 188 -5.69 -12.16 1.46
CA SER A 188 -4.84 -11.81 0.33
C SER A 188 -4.82 -10.29 0.07
N VAL A 189 -3.64 -9.76 -0.25
CA VAL A 189 -3.47 -8.36 -0.68
C VAL A 189 -4.24 -8.05 -1.97
N LEU A 190 -4.67 -9.06 -2.73
CA LEU A 190 -5.47 -8.89 -3.94
C LEU A 190 -6.98 -8.79 -3.65
N ASP A 191 -7.45 -9.19 -2.46
CA ASP A 191 -8.87 -9.21 -2.08
C ASP A 191 -9.20 -8.17 -1.00
N GLY A 192 -8.39 -8.08 0.03
CA GLY A 192 -8.61 -7.23 1.19
C GLY A 192 -8.87 -5.77 0.85
N PRO A 193 -8.06 -5.11 0.01
CA PRO A 193 -8.28 -3.72 -0.37
C PRO A 193 -9.65 -3.46 -1.02
N LEU A 194 -10.11 -4.34 -1.91
CA LEU A 194 -11.41 -4.17 -2.54
C LEU A 194 -12.56 -4.43 -1.56
N ARG A 195 -12.42 -5.45 -0.70
CA ARG A 195 -13.42 -5.74 0.34
C ARG A 195 -13.65 -4.54 1.23
N ILE A 196 -12.57 -3.99 1.81
CA ILE A 196 -12.70 -2.86 2.74
C ILE A 196 -13.26 -1.61 2.06
N TRP A 197 -12.90 -1.35 0.79
CA TRP A 197 -13.44 -0.22 0.02
C TRP A 197 -14.95 -0.32 -0.18
N ARG A 198 -15.43 -1.51 -0.57
CA ARG A 198 -16.87 -1.77 -0.75
C ARG A 198 -17.63 -1.64 0.55
N GLN A 199 -17.07 -2.18 1.62
CA GLN A 199 -17.68 -2.12 2.96
C GLN A 199 -17.77 -0.68 3.47
N ALA A 200 -16.69 0.10 3.37
CA ALA A 200 -16.67 1.51 3.77
C ALA A 200 -17.67 2.33 2.95
N ALA A 201 -17.73 2.13 1.63
CA ALA A 201 -18.72 2.80 0.77
C ALA A 201 -20.16 2.46 1.15
N ALA A 202 -20.45 1.21 1.51
CA ALA A 202 -21.79 0.75 1.92
C ALA A 202 -22.18 1.28 3.31
N ASN A 203 -21.22 1.39 4.22
CA ASN A 203 -21.46 1.76 5.63
C ASN A 203 -21.30 3.27 5.90
N GLY A 204 -21.06 4.08 4.88
CA GLY A 204 -20.89 5.53 5.06
C GLY A 204 -19.62 5.89 5.82
N ARG A 205 -18.55 5.12 5.64
CA ARG A 205 -17.25 5.34 6.28
C ARG A 205 -16.22 5.92 5.32
N GLY A 206 -15.30 6.72 5.87
CA GLY A 206 -14.06 7.09 5.24
C GLY A 206 -13.02 5.99 5.35
N LEU A 207 -11.89 6.12 4.66
CA LEU A 207 -10.78 5.18 4.70
C LEU A 207 -9.45 5.88 5.04
N CYS A 208 -8.64 5.21 5.84
CA CYS A 208 -7.24 5.55 6.08
C CYS A 208 -6.36 4.38 5.64
N GLY A 209 -5.44 4.62 4.71
CA GLY A 209 -4.42 3.67 4.28
C GLY A 209 -3.04 4.11 4.78
N VAL A 210 -2.30 3.21 5.40
CA VAL A 210 -0.95 3.46 5.94
C VAL A 210 -0.03 2.28 5.69
N SER A 211 1.16 2.55 5.14
CA SER A 211 2.24 1.57 4.95
C SER A 211 3.48 2.01 5.73
N VAL A 212 3.88 1.22 6.73
CA VAL A 212 5.00 1.54 7.64
C VAL A 212 5.86 0.33 7.95
N VAL A 213 7.08 0.58 8.41
CA VAL A 213 7.96 -0.40 9.06
C VAL A 213 7.68 -0.33 10.55
N ILE A 214 7.36 -1.49 11.14
CA ILE A 214 7.05 -1.59 12.57
C ILE A 214 8.18 -2.21 13.40
N TYR A 215 9.24 -2.75 12.78
CA TYR A 215 10.58 -3.14 13.35
C TYR A 215 11.33 -4.19 12.49
#